data_aab1e1c78331b1afcc12bd4b2ace7083
#
_entry.id   aab1e1c78331b1afcc12bd4b2ace7083
#
_cell.length_a   1.000
_cell.length_b   1.000
_cell.length_c   1.000
_cell.angle_alpha   90.00
_cell.angle_beta   90.00
_cell.angle_gamma   90.00
#
_symmetry.space_group_name_H-M   'P 1'
#
loop_
_entity.id
_entity.type
_entity.pdbx_description
1 polymer ?
#
loop_
_entity_poly.entity_id
_entity_poly.type
_entity_poly.pdbx_seq_one_letter_code
_entity_poly.pdbx_strand_id
1 'polypeptide(L)'
;GKYIPSREESDLQALYGVSGNATAILYSQELQEARGLYENGQTYLPISWVNEHLNKRFYWDSTENMLVYALPDQIVYAETQGSNGKPLLLDREDGVWLALGLVCNYTDVEVLGFDSGDAKRVFITDWGTRDVAAVKRAGKVRERGGIKSPVVTVVEKDMQVTVLESMEKWSRVQTPDGHLGYIQNKC
;
A
#
# COMPACT_ATOMS: atom_id res chain seq x y z
N GLY A 1 21.16 26.71 -10.05
CA GLY A 1 22.23 26.90 -9.13
C GLY A 1 22.22 25.93 -7.96
N LYS A 2 23.20 26.02 -7.13
CA LYS A 2 23.43 25.08 -6.02
C LYS A 2 22.26 25.00 -5.04
N TYR A 3 21.60 26.12 -4.78
CA TYR A 3 20.53 26.21 -3.78
C TYR A 3 19.12 26.30 -4.39
N ILE A 4 18.98 26.11 -5.69
CA ILE A 4 17.68 26.15 -6.35
C ILE A 4 17.04 24.77 -6.20
N PRO A 5 15.86 24.68 -5.58
CA PRO A 5 15.15 23.40 -5.47
C PRO A 5 14.75 22.86 -6.84
N SER A 6 14.83 21.56 -6.99
CA SER A 6 14.36 20.90 -8.20
C SER A 6 12.83 21.02 -8.33
N ARG A 7 12.35 21.23 -9.56
CA ARG A 7 10.94 21.19 -9.91
C ARG A 7 10.58 19.88 -10.63
N GLU A 8 11.56 19.00 -10.80
CA GLU A 8 11.33 17.70 -11.43
C GLU A 8 10.27 16.93 -10.65
N GLU A 9 9.28 16.43 -11.37
CA GLU A 9 8.25 15.56 -10.80
C GLU A 9 8.72 14.12 -10.82
N SER A 10 8.43 13.40 -9.76
CA SER A 10 8.74 11.98 -9.67
C SER A 10 7.96 11.18 -10.71
N ASP A 11 8.60 10.21 -11.34
CA ASP A 11 7.91 9.18 -12.12
C ASP A 11 7.32 8.17 -11.15
N LEU A 12 6.03 8.28 -10.88
CA LEU A 12 5.36 7.46 -9.86
C LEU A 12 5.32 5.98 -10.23
N GLN A 13 5.21 5.64 -11.51
CA GLN A 13 5.27 4.24 -11.95
C GLN A 13 6.64 3.64 -11.64
N ALA A 14 7.70 4.36 -11.92
CA ALA A 14 9.05 3.92 -11.58
C ALA A 14 9.27 3.88 -10.07
N LEU A 15 8.78 4.89 -9.34
CA LEU A 15 8.92 4.98 -7.89
C LEU A 15 8.29 3.77 -7.19
N TYR A 16 7.09 3.40 -7.59
CA TYR A 16 6.35 2.28 -6.99
C TYR A 16 6.55 0.95 -7.73
N GLY A 17 7.27 0.95 -8.83
CA GLY A 17 7.55 -0.27 -9.58
C GLY A 17 6.32 -0.93 -10.17
N VAL A 18 5.38 -0.13 -10.69
CA VAL A 18 4.10 -0.62 -11.20
C VAL A 18 3.85 -0.13 -12.62
N SER A 19 3.03 -0.88 -13.34
CA SER A 19 2.49 -0.50 -14.64
C SER A 19 1.17 -1.24 -14.86
N GLY A 20 0.31 -0.73 -15.74
CA GLY A 20 -0.98 -1.34 -16.04
C GLY A 20 -1.82 -1.53 -14.78
N ASN A 21 -2.25 -2.77 -14.54
CA ASN A 21 -3.08 -3.12 -13.39
C ASN A 21 -2.29 -3.62 -12.18
N ALA A 22 -0.97 -3.58 -12.24
CA ALA A 22 -0.13 -3.90 -11.09
C ALA A 22 -0.34 -2.84 -9.99
N THR A 23 -0.40 -3.29 -8.76
CA THR A 23 -0.61 -2.44 -7.60
C THR A 23 0.58 -2.55 -6.66
N ALA A 24 1.16 -1.42 -6.27
CA ALA A 24 2.22 -1.41 -5.27
C ALA A 24 1.64 -1.77 -3.90
N ILE A 25 2.34 -2.61 -3.17
CA ILE A 25 1.97 -2.97 -1.80
C ILE A 25 2.94 -2.25 -0.87
N LEU A 26 2.39 -1.37 -0.04
CA LEU A 26 3.15 -0.69 1.00
C LEU A 26 2.70 -1.23 2.35
N TYR A 27 3.58 -1.98 2.97
CA TYR A 27 3.31 -2.63 4.25
C TYR A 27 4.36 -2.22 5.26
N SER A 28 3.91 -1.87 6.46
CA SER A 28 4.80 -1.33 7.51
C SER A 28 5.68 -0.20 6.98
N GLN A 29 5.07 0.69 6.16
CA GLN A 29 5.71 1.89 5.61
C GLN A 29 6.84 1.60 4.62
N GLU A 30 6.88 0.39 4.08
CA GLU A 30 7.89 -0.03 3.11
C GLU A 30 7.24 -0.60 1.86
N LEU A 31 7.81 -0.26 0.70
CA LEU A 31 7.40 -0.86 -0.57
C LEU A 31 7.85 -2.30 -0.60
N GLN A 32 6.89 -3.21 -0.83
CA GLN A 32 7.17 -4.63 -0.93
C GLN A 32 7.69 -5.00 -2.31
N GLU A 33 8.45 -6.10 -2.41
CA GLU A 33 8.90 -6.61 -3.71
C GLU A 33 7.74 -7.20 -4.51
N ALA A 34 6.79 -7.84 -3.84
CA ALA A 34 5.59 -8.35 -4.49
C ALA A 34 4.67 -7.20 -4.93
N ARG A 35 3.90 -7.45 -5.98
CA ARG A 35 2.88 -6.51 -6.45
C ARG A 35 1.50 -7.13 -6.32
N GLY A 36 0.52 -6.31 -6.04
CA GLY A 36 -0.88 -6.66 -6.15
C GLY A 36 -1.37 -6.54 -7.58
N LEU A 37 -2.62 -6.89 -7.78
CA LEU A 37 -3.31 -6.83 -9.06
C LEU A 37 -4.63 -6.10 -8.88
N TYR A 38 -4.93 -5.13 -9.74
CA TYR A 38 -6.23 -4.44 -9.74
C TYR A 38 -7.08 -5.00 -10.88
N GLU A 39 -8.16 -5.66 -10.52
CA GLU A 39 -9.05 -6.30 -11.48
C GLU A 39 -10.44 -6.41 -10.85
N ASN A 40 -11.49 -6.42 -11.66
CA ASN A 40 -12.87 -6.49 -11.17
C ASN A 40 -13.24 -5.34 -10.21
N GLY A 41 -12.57 -4.20 -10.32
CA GLY A 41 -12.78 -3.05 -9.44
C GLY A 41 -12.25 -3.26 -8.02
N GLN A 42 -11.33 -4.19 -7.82
CA GLN A 42 -10.77 -4.47 -6.50
C GLN A 42 -9.31 -4.90 -6.60
N THR A 43 -8.61 -4.79 -5.48
CA THR A 43 -7.21 -5.19 -5.38
C THR A 43 -7.11 -6.63 -4.90
N TYR A 44 -6.23 -7.39 -5.54
CA TYR A 44 -5.88 -8.75 -5.14
C TYR A 44 -4.42 -8.81 -4.73
N LEU A 45 -4.13 -9.64 -3.74
CA LEU A 45 -2.77 -9.86 -3.23
C LEU A 45 -2.35 -11.31 -3.49
N PRO A 46 -1.07 -11.56 -3.80
CA PRO A 46 -0.58 -12.94 -3.91
C PRO A 46 -0.78 -13.68 -2.58
N ILE A 47 -1.33 -14.88 -2.64
CA ILE A 47 -1.55 -15.69 -1.43
C ILE A 47 -0.25 -15.94 -0.69
N SER A 48 0.87 -16.11 -1.41
CA SER A 48 2.18 -16.31 -0.81
C SER A 48 2.62 -15.11 0.02
N TRP A 49 2.39 -13.90 -0.48
CA TRP A 49 2.72 -12.68 0.25
C TRP A 49 1.83 -12.53 1.50
N VAL A 50 0.52 -12.81 1.35
CA VAL A 50 -0.42 -12.78 2.48
C VAL A 50 0.01 -13.74 3.58
N ASN A 51 0.36 -14.96 3.20
CA ASN A 51 0.80 -15.98 4.17
C ASN A 51 2.12 -15.61 4.83
N GLU A 52 3.01 -14.96 4.12
CA GLU A 52 4.31 -14.57 4.67
C GLU A 52 4.21 -13.37 5.62
N HIS A 53 3.38 -12.38 5.30
CA HIS A 53 3.41 -11.09 5.98
C HIS A 53 2.18 -10.77 6.84
N LEU A 54 1.01 -11.26 6.47
CA LEU A 54 -0.24 -10.85 7.12
C LEU A 54 -0.90 -11.96 7.91
N ASN A 55 -1.11 -13.11 7.27
CA ASN A 55 -1.93 -14.17 7.84
C ASN A 55 -1.59 -15.51 7.17
N LYS A 56 -0.92 -16.39 7.88
CA LYS A 56 -0.39 -17.67 7.36
C LYS A 56 -1.41 -18.80 7.31
N ARG A 57 -2.69 -18.52 7.54
CA ARG A 57 -3.73 -19.56 7.71
C ARG A 57 -4.46 -19.91 6.43
N PHE A 58 -4.23 -19.20 5.33
CA PHE A 58 -4.89 -19.46 4.06
C PHE A 58 -4.18 -20.58 3.29
N TYR A 59 -4.97 -21.50 2.77
CA TYR A 59 -4.49 -22.59 1.91
C TYR A 59 -5.48 -22.81 0.77
N TRP A 60 -4.97 -22.81 -0.46
CA TRP A 60 -5.78 -23.10 -1.64
C TRP A 60 -5.71 -24.57 -1.97
N ASP A 61 -6.86 -25.26 -1.85
CA ASP A 61 -7.01 -26.65 -2.27
C ASP A 61 -7.46 -26.70 -3.72
N SER A 62 -6.51 -26.88 -4.64
CA SER A 62 -6.78 -26.91 -6.07
C SER A 62 -7.54 -28.17 -6.51
N THR A 63 -7.46 -29.25 -5.74
CA THR A 63 -8.18 -30.50 -6.03
C THR A 63 -9.67 -30.31 -5.81
N GLU A 64 -10.04 -29.69 -4.71
CA GLU A 64 -11.44 -29.47 -4.33
C GLU A 64 -11.95 -28.08 -4.74
N ASN A 65 -11.08 -27.22 -5.26
CA ASN A 65 -11.39 -25.81 -5.57
C ASN A 65 -11.97 -25.06 -4.36
N MET A 66 -11.32 -25.21 -3.21
CA MET A 66 -11.77 -24.62 -1.97
C MET A 66 -10.64 -23.84 -1.31
N LEU A 67 -10.98 -22.67 -0.77
CA LEU A 67 -10.05 -21.89 0.05
C LEU A 67 -10.24 -22.28 1.50
N VAL A 68 -9.22 -22.89 2.07
CA VAL A 68 -9.19 -23.34 3.46
C VAL A 68 -8.59 -22.26 4.34
N TYR A 69 -9.21 -22.02 5.47
CA TYR A 69 -8.67 -21.18 6.54
C TYR A 69 -8.44 -22.06 7.76
N ALA A 70 -7.17 -22.30 8.11
CA ALA A 70 -6.78 -23.24 9.13
C ALA A 70 -6.71 -22.57 10.51
N LEU A 71 -7.64 -22.89 11.38
CA LEU A 71 -7.60 -22.53 12.78
C LEU A 71 -6.81 -23.59 13.58
N PRO A 72 -6.39 -23.28 14.83
CA PRO A 72 -5.57 -24.24 15.59
C PRO A 72 -6.23 -25.62 15.80
N ASP A 73 -7.54 -25.68 15.94
CA ASP A 73 -8.29 -26.89 16.27
C ASP A 73 -9.32 -27.31 15.22
N GLN A 74 -9.46 -26.56 14.16
CA GLN A 74 -10.42 -26.83 13.08
C GLN A 74 -10.02 -26.11 11.82
N ILE A 75 -10.65 -26.46 10.71
CA ILE A 75 -10.57 -25.71 9.47
C ILE A 75 -11.95 -25.15 9.11
N VAL A 76 -11.94 -24.01 8.46
CA VAL A 76 -13.15 -23.44 7.84
C VAL A 76 -12.86 -23.17 6.37
N TYR A 77 -13.94 -23.10 5.58
CA TYR A 77 -13.82 -22.78 4.16
C TYR A 77 -14.24 -21.34 3.95
N ALA A 78 -13.33 -20.56 3.38
CA ALA A 78 -13.59 -19.17 3.07
C ALA A 78 -14.34 -19.06 1.75
N GLU A 79 -15.21 -18.06 1.65
CA GLU A 79 -15.94 -17.79 0.40
C GLU A 79 -14.97 -17.35 -0.68
N THR A 80 -15.13 -17.89 -1.89
CA THR A 80 -14.33 -17.50 -3.05
C THR A 80 -15.10 -16.64 -4.04
N GLN A 81 -16.37 -16.38 -3.76
CA GLN A 81 -17.24 -15.53 -4.56
C GLN A 81 -17.87 -14.48 -3.66
N GLY A 82 -17.75 -13.22 -4.02
CA GLY A 82 -18.34 -12.12 -3.26
C GLY A 82 -19.86 -12.03 -3.48
N SER A 83 -20.54 -11.34 -2.56
CA SER A 83 -21.98 -11.08 -2.65
C SER A 83 -22.34 -10.25 -3.90
N ASN A 84 -21.39 -9.49 -4.42
CA ASN A 84 -21.53 -8.70 -5.65
C ASN A 84 -21.29 -9.51 -6.93
N GLY A 85 -21.08 -10.82 -6.82
CA GLY A 85 -20.77 -11.70 -7.94
C GLY A 85 -19.32 -11.66 -8.42
N LYS A 86 -18.46 -10.83 -7.81
CA LYS A 86 -17.05 -10.73 -8.17
C LYS A 86 -16.23 -11.82 -7.48
N PRO A 87 -15.23 -12.40 -8.18
CA PRO A 87 -14.41 -13.43 -7.55
C PRO A 87 -13.55 -12.83 -6.43
N LEU A 88 -13.46 -13.55 -5.31
CA LEU A 88 -12.58 -13.21 -4.20
C LEU A 88 -11.24 -13.94 -4.29
N LEU A 89 -11.12 -14.89 -5.18
CA LEU A 89 -9.91 -15.65 -5.44
C LEU A 89 -9.72 -15.79 -6.95
N LEU A 90 -8.48 -15.56 -7.39
CA LEU A 90 -8.08 -15.81 -8.77
C LEU A 90 -7.03 -16.91 -8.77
N ASP A 91 -7.29 -17.97 -9.52
CA ASP A 91 -6.35 -19.08 -9.69
C ASP A 91 -5.73 -18.97 -11.09
N ARG A 92 -4.46 -18.58 -11.15
CA ARG A 92 -3.74 -18.28 -12.39
C ARG A 92 -2.41 -19.01 -12.44
N GLU A 93 -1.79 -19.02 -13.63
CA GLU A 93 -0.49 -19.69 -13.83
C GLU A 93 0.60 -19.13 -12.91
N ASP A 94 0.58 -17.82 -12.68
CA ASP A 94 1.56 -17.16 -11.83
C ASP A 94 1.25 -17.29 -10.33
N GLY A 95 0.19 -17.95 -9.97
CA GLY A 95 -0.19 -18.23 -8.59
C GLY A 95 -1.63 -17.87 -8.27
N VAL A 96 -1.95 -17.98 -7.00
CA VAL A 96 -3.27 -17.69 -6.47
C VAL A 96 -3.28 -16.29 -5.86
N TRP A 97 -4.34 -15.56 -6.15
CA TRP A 97 -4.54 -14.20 -5.71
C TRP A 97 -5.79 -14.12 -4.85
N LEU A 98 -5.69 -13.45 -3.71
CA LEU A 98 -6.82 -13.23 -2.80
C LEU A 98 -7.24 -11.78 -2.83
N ALA A 99 -8.55 -11.52 -2.94
CA ALA A 99 -9.07 -10.17 -2.84
C ALA A 99 -8.72 -9.57 -1.48
N LEU A 100 -8.29 -8.31 -1.47
CA LEU A 100 -7.91 -7.61 -0.25
C LEU A 100 -9.05 -7.60 0.78
N GLY A 101 -10.29 -7.40 0.32
CA GLY A 101 -11.46 -7.45 1.21
C GLY A 101 -11.64 -8.79 1.90
N LEU A 102 -11.37 -9.89 1.20
CA LEU A 102 -11.38 -11.22 1.80
C LEU A 102 -10.33 -11.33 2.91
N VAL A 103 -9.09 -10.91 2.62
CA VAL A 103 -8.01 -10.96 3.60
C VAL A 103 -8.36 -10.13 4.84
N CYS A 104 -8.95 -8.96 4.65
CA CYS A 104 -9.36 -8.09 5.77
C CYS A 104 -10.46 -8.69 6.65
N ASN A 105 -11.30 -9.60 6.10
CA ASN A 105 -12.31 -10.29 6.90
C ASN A 105 -11.70 -11.27 7.92
N TYR A 106 -10.47 -11.69 7.69
CA TYR A 106 -9.77 -12.66 8.55
C TYR A 106 -8.55 -12.08 9.25
N THR A 107 -8.23 -10.82 8.99
CA THR A 107 -6.97 -10.23 9.44
C THR A 107 -7.23 -8.81 9.94
N ASP A 108 -6.74 -8.52 11.12
CA ASP A 108 -6.91 -7.21 11.76
C ASP A 108 -5.85 -6.23 11.24
N VAL A 109 -6.13 -5.65 10.08
CA VAL A 109 -5.27 -4.65 9.45
C VAL A 109 -6.12 -3.47 8.95
N GLU A 110 -5.50 -2.33 8.86
CA GLU A 110 -6.07 -1.15 8.21
C GLU A 110 -5.53 -1.03 6.80
N VAL A 111 -6.40 -0.75 5.84
CA VAL A 111 -6.00 -0.60 4.45
C VAL A 111 -6.48 0.73 3.89
N LEU A 112 -5.62 1.36 3.09
CA LEU A 112 -5.94 2.54 2.32
C LEU A 112 -5.54 2.28 0.87
N GLY A 113 -6.52 2.27 -0.02
CA GLY A 113 -6.30 2.00 -1.44
C GLY A 113 -6.33 3.27 -2.28
N PHE A 114 -5.43 3.34 -3.25
CA PHE A 114 -5.35 4.41 -4.24
C PHE A 114 -5.28 3.75 -5.61
N ASP A 115 -6.43 3.63 -6.26
CA ASP A 115 -6.59 2.87 -7.51
C ASP A 115 -6.76 3.77 -8.75
N SER A 116 -6.77 5.08 -8.55
CA SER A 116 -6.84 6.06 -9.63
C SER A 116 -5.44 6.54 -10.02
N GLY A 117 -5.30 6.98 -11.26
CA GLY A 117 -4.05 7.50 -11.77
C GLY A 117 -3.10 6.43 -12.29
N ASP A 118 -1.86 6.82 -12.52
CA ASP A 118 -0.86 5.99 -13.21
C ASP A 118 -0.22 4.93 -12.32
N ALA A 119 -0.23 5.13 -11.01
CA ALA A 119 0.46 4.26 -10.07
C ALA A 119 -0.52 3.80 -9.00
N LYS A 120 -1.16 2.66 -9.23
CA LYS A 120 -2.06 2.04 -8.25
C LYS A 120 -1.24 1.54 -7.07
N ARG A 121 -1.75 1.76 -5.86
CA ARG A 121 -1.07 1.36 -4.65
C ARG A 121 -2.04 1.13 -3.50
N VAL A 122 -1.64 0.29 -2.58
CA VAL A 122 -2.40 0.02 -1.35
C VAL A 122 -1.45 0.09 -0.16
N PHE A 123 -1.89 0.78 0.87
CA PHE A 123 -1.19 0.87 2.15
C PHE A 123 -1.87 -0.09 3.12
N ILE A 124 -1.09 -0.97 3.70
CA ILE A 124 -1.56 -1.95 4.69
C ILE A 124 -0.78 -1.72 5.98
N THR A 125 -1.50 -1.44 7.06
CA THR A 125 -0.87 -1.18 8.36
C THR A 125 -1.62 -1.92 9.46
N ASP A 126 -0.88 -2.29 10.50
CA ASP A 126 -1.48 -2.78 11.73
C ASP A 126 -2.15 -1.62 12.45
N TRP A 127 -3.21 -1.92 13.21
CA TRP A 127 -3.84 -0.94 14.07
C TRP A 127 -2.86 -0.51 15.16
N GLY A 128 -2.80 0.79 15.40
CA GLY A 128 -1.90 1.34 16.42
C GLY A 128 -1.91 2.86 16.46
N THR A 129 -1.14 3.39 17.37
CA THR A 129 -0.96 4.83 17.51
C THR A 129 -0.12 5.35 16.34
N ARG A 130 -0.58 6.46 15.76
CA ARG A 130 0.12 7.15 14.69
C ARG A 130 0.56 8.51 15.15
N ASP A 131 1.74 8.91 14.73
CA ASP A 131 2.27 10.23 14.97
C ASP A 131 1.82 11.15 13.84
N VAL A 132 0.76 11.93 14.11
CA VAL A 132 0.13 12.80 13.11
C VAL A 132 0.53 14.24 13.39
N ALA A 133 0.90 14.97 12.35
CA ALA A 133 1.24 16.38 12.44
C ALA A 133 0.49 17.17 11.36
N ALA A 134 0.10 18.41 11.71
CA ALA A 134 -0.46 19.34 10.75
C ALA A 134 0.66 20.10 10.02
N VAL A 135 0.51 20.25 8.72
CA VAL A 135 1.43 21.02 7.89
C VAL A 135 1.27 22.51 8.20
N LYS A 136 2.36 23.18 8.51
CA LYS A 136 2.35 24.61 8.88
C LYS A 136 2.27 25.53 7.66
N ARG A 137 2.86 25.10 6.56
CA ARG A 137 2.85 25.84 5.28
C ARG A 137 2.97 24.84 4.14
N ALA A 138 2.46 25.23 2.97
CA ALA A 138 2.56 24.40 1.77
C ALA A 138 4.02 23.99 1.51
N GLY A 139 4.22 22.76 1.14
CA GLY A 139 5.55 22.22 0.91
C GLY A 139 5.54 21.05 -0.07
N LYS A 140 6.72 20.73 -0.56
CA LYS A 140 6.93 19.61 -1.49
C LYS A 140 7.42 18.41 -0.73
N VAL A 141 6.78 17.27 -0.99
CA VAL A 141 7.20 15.97 -0.50
C VAL A 141 8.04 15.33 -1.60
N ARG A 142 9.26 14.95 -1.27
CA ARG A 142 10.27 14.50 -2.24
C ARG A 142 10.64 13.05 -2.01
N GLU A 143 11.23 12.42 -3.02
CA GLU A 143 11.65 11.01 -2.94
C GLU A 143 12.70 10.79 -1.84
N ARG A 144 13.58 11.76 -1.64
CA ARG A 144 14.65 11.73 -0.64
C ARG A 144 14.73 13.06 0.09
N GLY A 145 15.45 13.09 1.19
CA GLY A 145 15.65 14.31 2.00
C GLY A 145 16.65 15.28 1.41
N GLY A 146 16.31 15.90 0.29
CA GLY A 146 17.14 16.88 -0.37
C GLY A 146 16.38 17.72 -1.38
N ILE A 147 16.68 19.01 -1.49
CA ILE A 147 15.96 19.93 -2.38
C ILE A 147 16.18 19.64 -3.88
N LYS A 148 17.15 18.81 -4.22
CA LYS A 148 17.40 18.39 -5.61
C LYS A 148 16.67 17.09 -5.98
N SER A 149 16.08 16.42 -5.00
CA SER A 149 15.32 15.19 -5.22
C SER A 149 13.98 15.48 -5.94
N PRO A 150 13.50 14.57 -6.79
CA PRO A 150 12.21 14.76 -7.46
C PRO A 150 11.05 14.92 -6.48
N VAL A 151 10.04 15.66 -6.90
CA VAL A 151 8.82 15.93 -6.11
C VAL A 151 7.82 14.81 -6.32
N VAL A 152 7.42 14.16 -5.24
CA VAL A 152 6.41 13.10 -5.26
C VAL A 152 5.01 13.70 -5.21
N THR A 153 4.78 14.61 -4.28
CA THR A 153 3.50 15.29 -4.12
C THR A 153 3.70 16.62 -3.40
N VAL A 154 2.62 17.40 -3.33
CA VAL A 154 2.61 18.68 -2.61
C VAL A 154 1.56 18.60 -1.51
N VAL A 155 1.89 19.11 -0.34
CA VAL A 155 0.95 19.22 0.78
C VAL A 155 0.66 20.69 1.05
N GLU A 156 -0.57 20.96 1.45
CA GLU A 156 -1.05 22.30 1.75
C GLU A 156 -1.07 22.54 3.26
N LYS A 157 -1.12 23.80 3.64
CA LYS A 157 -1.28 24.21 5.04
C LYS A 157 -2.49 23.51 5.64
N ASP A 158 -2.35 23.06 6.89
CA ASP A 158 -3.36 22.38 7.70
C ASP A 158 -3.69 20.94 7.28
N MET A 159 -3.09 20.43 6.20
CA MET A 159 -3.16 19.00 5.91
C MET A 159 -2.49 18.20 7.01
N GLN A 160 -3.08 17.05 7.35
CA GLN A 160 -2.49 16.14 8.32
C GLN A 160 -1.66 15.09 7.60
N VAL A 161 -0.44 14.91 8.07
CA VAL A 161 0.46 13.86 7.58
C VAL A 161 0.81 12.93 8.73
N THR A 162 1.07 11.67 8.41
CA THR A 162 1.63 10.74 9.40
C THR A 162 3.14 10.85 9.36
N VAL A 163 3.74 11.17 10.50
CA VAL A 163 5.20 11.28 10.62
C VAL A 163 5.76 9.90 10.91
N LEU A 164 6.61 9.41 10.01
CA LEU A 164 7.20 8.08 10.11
C LEU A 164 8.56 8.13 10.78
N GLU A 165 9.32 9.18 10.48
CA GLU A 165 10.66 9.39 11.04
C GLU A 165 10.97 10.89 11.05
N SER A 166 11.43 11.38 12.16
CA SER A 166 11.87 12.78 12.29
C SER A 166 13.38 12.84 12.30
N MET A 167 13.96 13.62 11.40
CA MET A 167 15.39 13.85 11.31
C MET A 167 15.67 15.33 11.52
N GLU A 168 16.92 15.75 11.43
CA GLU A 168 17.34 17.10 11.79
C GLU A 168 16.64 18.18 10.95
N LYS A 169 16.57 18.03 9.63
CA LYS A 169 15.99 19.04 8.73
C LYS A 169 14.84 18.53 7.91
N TRP A 170 14.68 17.23 7.81
CA TRP A 170 13.66 16.56 7.01
C TRP A 170 12.91 15.55 7.87
N SER A 171 11.68 15.26 7.51
CA SER A 171 10.91 14.17 8.10
C SER A 171 10.36 13.29 6.99
N ARG A 172 10.37 11.99 7.22
CA ARG A 172 9.70 11.04 6.35
C ARG A 172 8.24 10.96 6.77
N VAL A 173 7.34 11.12 5.82
CA VAL A 173 5.91 11.20 6.08
C VAL A 173 5.11 10.35 5.11
N GLN A 174 3.91 10.00 5.56
CA GLN A 174 2.86 9.48 4.71
C GLN A 174 1.80 10.56 4.55
N THR A 175 1.45 10.87 3.32
CA THR A 175 0.51 11.94 2.99
C THR A 175 -0.91 11.40 2.83
N PRO A 176 -1.96 12.26 2.99
CA PRO A 176 -3.34 11.81 2.84
C PRO A 176 -3.67 11.37 1.41
N ASP A 177 -2.96 11.86 0.40
CA ASP A 177 -3.12 11.43 -0.99
C ASP A 177 -2.38 10.13 -1.32
N GLY A 178 -1.79 9.48 -0.33
CA GLY A 178 -1.24 8.15 -0.45
C GLY A 178 0.15 8.09 -1.02
N HIS A 179 1.06 8.87 -0.46
CA HIS A 179 2.48 8.84 -0.81
C HIS A 179 3.37 8.76 0.41
N LEU A 180 4.52 8.14 0.22
CA LEU A 180 5.63 8.18 1.17
C LEU A 180 6.70 9.11 0.60
N GLY A 181 7.27 9.94 1.44
CA GLY A 181 8.35 10.81 1.01
C GLY A 181 8.85 11.69 2.13
N TYR A 182 9.68 12.64 1.78
CA TYR A 182 10.38 13.50 2.71
C TYR A 182 9.94 14.94 2.54
N ILE A 183 9.66 15.59 3.66
CA ILE A 183 9.29 17.01 3.72
C ILE A 183 10.25 17.75 4.65
N GLN A 184 10.55 18.99 4.35
CA GLN A 184 11.37 19.82 5.22
C GLN A 184 10.62 20.11 6.53
N ASN A 185 11.34 20.04 7.66
CA ASN A 185 10.75 20.26 8.98
C ASN A 185 10.16 21.67 9.15
N LYS A 186 10.64 22.65 8.37
CA LYS A 186 10.07 23.99 8.38
C LYS A 186 8.64 24.07 7.83
N CYS A 187 8.18 23.05 7.16
CA CYS A 187 6.81 22.94 6.66
C CYS A 187 5.91 22.27 7.69
#